data_958fb3fca94fc2d9479b79383213cf2c
#
_entry.id   958fb3fca94fc2d9479b79383213cf2c
#
_cell.length_a   1.000
_cell.length_b   1.000
_cell.length_c   1.000
_cell.angle_alpha   90.00
_cell.angle_beta   90.00
_cell.angle_gamma   90.00
#
_symmetry.space_group_name_H-M   'P 1'
#
loop_
_entity.id
_entity.type
_entity.pdbx_description
1 polymer ?
#
loop_
_entity_poly.entity_id
_entity_poly.type
_entity_poly.pdbx_seq_one_letter_code
_entity_poly.pdbx_strand_id
1 'polypeptide(L)'
;MNTRQIMQIFRDTAYVRVSGSDEEAKTAAYLTEVLAKMGLGAQTEPFDVPMARNVSATLLADGGEIPCEGYRLAGSGEVEAPLYYLTSVDPYSLSQCRGKIVLIEGYLGYWKYHDLVEHGAVGFITFDGNANYRDFDIDKRELRAFVVEGANGVRLPGVNINAKSAIAMVKNRTKTVKITLSQEEYTAQSHNVIL
;
A
#
# COMPACT_ATOMS: atom_id res chain seq x y z
N MET A 1 24.37 23.69 -11.65
CA MET A 1 22.89 23.82 -11.63
C MET A 1 22.50 24.92 -10.66
N ASN A 2 21.60 25.82 -11.03
CA ASN A 2 21.12 26.90 -10.15
C ASN A 2 19.76 26.53 -9.54
N THR A 3 19.33 27.28 -8.50
CA THR A 3 18.07 27.01 -7.78
C THR A 3 16.85 26.97 -8.69
N ARG A 4 16.81 27.82 -9.73
CA ARG A 4 15.69 27.85 -10.69
C ARG A 4 15.60 26.53 -11.48
N GLN A 5 16.73 25.98 -11.91
CA GLN A 5 16.79 24.70 -12.61
C GLN A 5 16.36 23.54 -11.72
N ILE A 6 16.80 23.55 -10.45
CA ILE A 6 16.38 22.53 -9.45
C ILE A 6 14.86 22.57 -9.28
N MET A 7 14.31 23.76 -9.04
CA MET A 7 12.86 23.92 -8.88
C MET A 7 12.06 23.54 -10.12
N GLN A 8 12.64 23.70 -11.32
CA GLN A 8 12.00 23.24 -12.54
C GLN A 8 11.90 21.73 -12.59
N ILE A 9 12.99 21.00 -12.26
CA ILE A 9 12.98 19.54 -12.19
C ILE A 9 11.89 19.03 -11.23
N PHE A 10 11.80 19.62 -10.02
CA PHE A 10 10.74 19.25 -9.08
C PHE A 10 9.33 19.46 -9.64
N ARG A 11 9.08 20.57 -10.32
CA ARG A 11 7.77 20.83 -10.94
C ARG A 11 7.45 19.85 -12.06
N ASP A 12 8.43 19.56 -12.90
CA ASP A 12 8.27 18.68 -14.08
C ASP A 12 8.08 17.21 -13.66
N THR A 13 8.51 16.85 -12.45
CA THR A 13 8.37 15.50 -11.89
C THR A 13 7.36 15.39 -10.72
N ALA A 14 6.57 16.46 -10.46
CA ALA A 14 5.60 16.53 -9.36
C ALA A 14 4.26 15.83 -9.72
N TYR A 15 4.31 14.57 -10.09
CA TYR A 15 3.16 13.71 -10.33
C TYR A 15 3.37 12.33 -9.73
N VAL A 16 2.27 11.59 -9.52
CA VAL A 16 2.35 10.23 -8.99
C VAL A 16 3.05 9.33 -10.00
N ARG A 17 4.11 8.66 -9.57
CA ARG A 17 4.90 7.72 -10.36
C ARG A 17 5.22 6.49 -9.53
N VAL A 18 4.51 5.45 -9.78
CA VAL A 18 4.74 4.15 -9.12
C VAL A 18 5.81 3.41 -9.92
N SER A 19 6.72 2.70 -9.23
CA SER A 19 7.72 1.84 -9.90
C SER A 19 7.04 0.96 -10.96
N GLY A 20 7.62 0.90 -12.15
CA GLY A 20 7.09 0.11 -13.25
C GLY A 20 5.89 0.71 -13.97
N SER A 21 5.53 1.98 -13.70
CA SER A 21 4.49 2.69 -14.44
C SER A 21 5.08 3.52 -15.60
N ASP A 22 4.23 3.89 -16.55
CA ASP A 22 4.61 4.78 -17.66
C ASP A 22 5.10 6.16 -17.16
N GLU A 23 4.54 6.65 -16.04
CA GLU A 23 4.95 7.89 -15.41
C GLU A 23 6.35 7.78 -14.79
N GLU A 24 6.71 6.62 -14.25
CA GLU A 24 8.08 6.36 -13.76
C GLU A 24 9.06 6.36 -14.93
N ALA A 25 8.78 5.60 -15.99
CA ALA A 25 9.60 5.54 -17.20
C ALA A 25 9.78 6.93 -17.84
N LYS A 26 8.71 7.72 -17.92
CA LYS A 26 8.75 9.13 -18.36
C LYS A 26 9.67 9.97 -17.47
N THR A 27 9.65 9.76 -16.15
CA THR A 27 10.53 10.48 -15.22
C THR A 27 11.98 10.10 -15.45
N ALA A 28 12.29 8.81 -15.62
CA ALA A 28 13.63 8.31 -15.87
C ALA A 28 14.20 8.90 -17.18
N ALA A 29 13.41 8.91 -18.26
CA ALA A 29 13.78 9.53 -19.53
C ALA A 29 14.04 11.04 -19.40
N TYR A 30 13.16 11.76 -18.71
CA TYR A 30 13.33 13.18 -18.45
C TYR A 30 14.61 13.50 -17.67
N LEU A 31 14.90 12.76 -16.62
CA LEU A 31 16.11 12.96 -15.81
C LEU A 31 17.38 12.67 -16.63
N THR A 32 17.36 11.63 -17.46
CA THR A 32 18.47 11.31 -18.37
C THR A 32 18.73 12.45 -19.36
N GLU A 33 17.67 13.02 -19.94
CA GLU A 33 17.77 14.17 -20.84
C GLU A 33 18.33 15.43 -20.14
N VAL A 34 17.84 15.72 -18.91
CA VAL A 34 18.34 16.87 -18.12
C VAL A 34 19.84 16.71 -17.82
N LEU A 35 20.29 15.52 -17.45
CA LEU A 35 21.68 15.24 -17.18
C LEU A 35 22.53 15.35 -18.44
N ALA A 36 22.06 14.88 -19.58
CA ALA A 36 22.73 15.02 -20.87
C ALA A 36 22.90 16.50 -21.27
N LYS A 37 21.89 17.35 -21.07
CA LYS A 37 22.01 18.81 -21.29
C LYS A 37 23.04 19.49 -20.38
N MET A 38 23.38 18.86 -19.26
CA MET A 38 24.44 19.32 -18.35
C MET A 38 25.82 18.79 -18.73
N GLY A 39 25.95 18.02 -19.81
CA GLY A 39 27.20 17.40 -20.24
C GLY A 39 27.56 16.15 -19.43
N LEU A 40 26.61 15.58 -18.70
CA LEU A 40 26.80 14.35 -17.92
C LEU A 40 26.27 13.16 -18.71
N GLY A 41 27.09 12.11 -18.82
CA GLY A 41 26.70 10.86 -19.49
C GLY A 41 25.82 10.01 -18.56
N ALA A 42 24.52 10.20 -18.64
CA ALA A 42 23.57 9.38 -17.87
C ALA A 42 22.93 8.31 -18.77
N GLN A 43 22.65 7.16 -18.16
CA GLN A 43 21.93 6.06 -18.81
C GLN A 43 20.87 5.48 -17.86
N THR A 44 19.88 4.82 -18.43
CA THR A 44 18.88 4.09 -17.66
C THR A 44 19.30 2.63 -17.53
N GLU A 45 19.15 2.07 -16.34
CA GLU A 45 19.32 0.65 -16.04
C GLU A 45 17.98 0.08 -15.66
N PRO A 46 17.36 -0.77 -16.53
CA PRO A 46 16.07 -1.38 -16.23
C PRO A 46 16.22 -2.52 -15.21
N PHE A 47 15.19 -2.70 -14.37
CA PHE A 47 15.07 -3.85 -13.48
C PHE A 47 13.61 -4.24 -13.31
N ASP A 48 13.36 -5.52 -13.08
CA ASP A 48 12.03 -6.06 -12.91
C ASP A 48 11.46 -5.77 -11.54
N VAL A 49 10.17 -5.41 -11.48
CA VAL A 49 9.43 -5.20 -10.25
C VAL A 49 8.11 -5.97 -10.26
N PRO A 50 7.77 -6.69 -9.19
CA PRO A 50 6.47 -7.31 -9.05
C PRO A 50 5.42 -6.23 -8.82
N MET A 51 4.33 -6.31 -9.57
CA MET A 51 3.21 -5.39 -9.53
C MET A 51 1.90 -6.15 -9.39
N ALA A 52 0.87 -5.47 -8.90
CA ALA A 52 -0.49 -5.98 -8.93
C ALA A 52 -1.48 -4.88 -9.26
N ARG A 53 -2.54 -5.25 -9.97
CA ARG A 53 -3.72 -4.41 -10.11
C ARG A 53 -4.92 -5.07 -9.44
N ASN A 54 -5.74 -4.30 -8.76
CA ASN A 54 -6.98 -4.79 -8.19
C ASN A 54 -8.01 -5.01 -9.30
N VAL A 55 -8.57 -6.21 -9.36
CA VAL A 55 -9.71 -6.55 -10.20
C VAL A 55 -11.00 -6.21 -9.46
N SER A 56 -11.07 -6.60 -8.17
CA SER A 56 -12.15 -6.23 -7.27
C SER A 56 -11.67 -6.23 -5.83
N ALA A 57 -12.28 -5.38 -5.01
CA ALA A 57 -12.10 -5.35 -3.57
C ALA A 57 -13.42 -4.99 -2.91
N THR A 58 -13.86 -5.76 -1.92
CA THR A 58 -15.03 -5.47 -1.11
C THR A 58 -14.73 -5.67 0.36
N LEU A 59 -15.30 -4.84 1.20
CA LEU A 59 -15.27 -4.93 2.65
C LEU A 59 -16.71 -4.85 3.20
N LEU A 60 -17.13 -5.89 3.89
CA LEU A 60 -18.38 -5.88 4.65
C LEU A 60 -18.07 -5.80 6.14
N ALA A 61 -18.80 -4.98 6.88
CA ALA A 61 -18.70 -4.83 8.32
C ALA A 61 -20.09 -5.07 8.94
N ASP A 62 -20.24 -6.13 9.73
CA ASP A 62 -21.52 -6.60 10.28
C ASP A 62 -22.64 -6.66 9.19
N GLY A 63 -22.27 -7.05 7.96
CA GLY A 63 -23.15 -7.18 6.81
C GLY A 63 -23.38 -5.88 6.00
N GLY A 64 -22.88 -4.74 6.45
CA GLY A 64 -22.89 -3.47 5.71
C GLY A 64 -21.63 -3.25 4.89
N GLU A 65 -21.75 -2.72 3.67
CA GLU A 65 -20.60 -2.43 2.81
C GLU A 65 -19.86 -1.16 3.26
N ILE A 66 -18.54 -1.24 3.30
CA ILE A 66 -17.63 -0.14 3.62
C ILE A 66 -16.80 0.18 2.37
N PRO A 67 -16.77 1.44 1.91
CA PRO A 67 -15.91 1.84 0.80
C PRO A 67 -14.44 1.52 1.10
N CYS A 68 -13.78 0.82 0.18
CA CYS A 68 -12.38 0.40 0.35
C CYS A 68 -11.63 0.35 -0.98
N GLU A 69 -10.31 0.41 -0.91
CA GLU A 69 -9.38 0.07 -2.00
C GLU A 69 -8.60 -1.19 -1.62
N GLY A 70 -8.45 -2.12 -2.56
CA GLY A 70 -7.64 -3.30 -2.35
C GLY A 70 -6.17 -2.93 -2.15
N TYR A 71 -5.53 -3.54 -1.17
CA TYR A 71 -4.11 -3.34 -0.93
C TYR A 71 -3.31 -4.20 -1.93
N ARG A 72 -2.64 -3.57 -2.89
CA ARG A 72 -1.94 -4.28 -3.97
C ARG A 72 -0.81 -5.16 -3.41
N LEU A 73 -0.55 -6.28 -4.09
CA LEU A 73 0.38 -7.33 -3.67
C LEU A 73 0.01 -8.00 -2.33
N ALA A 74 -1.15 -7.69 -1.76
CA ALA A 74 -1.76 -8.50 -0.70
C ALA A 74 -2.34 -9.80 -1.29
N GLY A 75 -2.71 -10.74 -0.44
CA GLY A 75 -3.26 -12.02 -0.92
C GLY A 75 -4.65 -11.86 -1.53
N SER A 76 -4.86 -12.38 -2.75
CA SER A 76 -6.21 -12.57 -3.28
C SER A 76 -6.94 -13.65 -2.48
N GLY A 77 -8.23 -13.47 -2.26
CA GLY A 77 -9.06 -14.43 -1.56
C GLY A 77 -10.23 -13.80 -0.83
N GLU A 78 -10.94 -14.65 -0.11
CA GLU A 78 -12.06 -14.26 0.75
C GLU A 78 -11.76 -14.69 2.19
N VAL A 79 -11.95 -13.78 3.12
CA VAL A 79 -11.80 -14.05 4.55
C VAL A 79 -12.87 -13.32 5.33
N GLU A 80 -13.51 -14.03 6.25
CA GLU A 80 -14.47 -13.48 7.21
C GLU A 80 -13.99 -13.85 8.62
N ALA A 81 -13.82 -12.85 9.49
CA ALA A 81 -13.31 -13.05 10.83
C ALA A 81 -13.69 -11.91 11.78
N PRO A 82 -13.53 -12.10 13.10
CA PRO A 82 -13.69 -11.00 14.04
C PRO A 82 -12.72 -9.87 13.76
N LEU A 83 -13.21 -8.63 13.91
CA LEU A 83 -12.38 -7.43 13.80
C LEU A 83 -11.60 -7.19 15.09
N TYR A 84 -10.34 -6.84 14.95
CA TYR A 84 -9.49 -6.39 16.06
C TYR A 84 -8.80 -5.08 15.72
N TYR A 85 -9.03 -4.04 16.54
CA TYR A 85 -8.32 -2.77 16.37
C TYR A 85 -6.98 -2.82 17.11
N LEU A 86 -5.89 -2.90 16.36
CA LEU A 86 -4.53 -2.92 16.88
C LEU A 86 -4.04 -1.48 17.10
N THR A 87 -4.00 -1.07 18.36
CA THR A 87 -3.58 0.28 18.77
C THR A 87 -2.08 0.36 19.06
N SER A 88 -1.44 -0.76 19.32
CA SER A 88 -0.02 -0.87 19.64
C SER A 88 0.54 -2.20 19.14
N VAL A 89 1.82 -2.21 18.77
CA VAL A 89 2.56 -3.41 18.37
C VAL A 89 3.32 -4.04 19.57
N ASP A 90 2.83 -3.86 20.77
CA ASP A 90 3.36 -4.57 21.95
C ASP A 90 2.97 -6.06 21.95
N PRO A 91 3.72 -6.93 22.68
CA PRO A 91 3.49 -8.37 22.65
C PRO A 91 2.08 -8.81 23.10
N TYR A 92 1.47 -8.08 24.03
CA TYR A 92 0.11 -8.40 24.49
C TYR A 92 -0.90 -8.11 23.38
N SER A 93 -0.84 -6.92 22.78
CA SER A 93 -1.72 -6.50 21.69
C SER A 93 -1.59 -7.41 20.47
N LEU A 94 -0.36 -7.78 20.10
CA LEU A 94 -0.09 -8.68 18.98
C LEU A 94 -0.62 -10.10 19.25
N SER A 95 -0.56 -10.59 20.48
CA SER A 95 -1.11 -11.91 20.84
C SER A 95 -2.60 -12.03 20.58
N GLN A 96 -3.33 -10.92 20.50
CA GLN A 96 -4.76 -10.88 20.21
C GLN A 96 -5.11 -10.95 18.72
N CYS A 97 -4.12 -10.91 17.82
CA CYS A 97 -4.34 -10.89 16.36
C CYS A 97 -4.78 -12.25 15.79
N ARG A 98 -4.50 -13.34 16.47
CA ARG A 98 -4.72 -14.72 15.96
C ARG A 98 -6.16 -14.96 15.52
N GLY A 99 -6.32 -15.36 14.24
CA GLY A 99 -7.61 -15.67 13.66
C GLY A 99 -8.51 -14.45 13.43
N LYS A 100 -7.96 -13.25 13.46
CA LYS A 100 -8.74 -12.01 13.29
C LYS A 100 -8.29 -11.20 12.08
N ILE A 101 -9.19 -10.37 11.58
CA ILE A 101 -8.84 -9.30 10.66
C ILE A 101 -8.46 -8.08 11.48
N VAL A 102 -7.27 -7.55 11.24
CA VAL A 102 -6.66 -6.50 12.06
C VAL A 102 -6.86 -5.13 11.41
N LEU A 103 -7.53 -4.23 12.13
CA LEU A 103 -7.62 -2.80 11.76
C LEU A 103 -6.42 -2.07 12.36
N ILE A 104 -5.60 -1.43 11.53
CA ILE A 104 -4.36 -0.78 11.96
C ILE A 104 -4.16 0.57 11.27
N GLU A 105 -3.70 1.56 12.02
CA GLU A 105 -3.40 2.88 11.50
C GLU A 105 -2.11 2.91 10.69
N GLY A 106 -2.16 3.64 9.57
CA GLY A 106 -1.00 3.98 8.76
C GLY A 106 -0.61 2.88 7.78
N TYR A 107 0.63 2.97 7.30
CA TYR A 107 1.18 2.10 6.27
C TYR A 107 1.75 0.81 6.88
N LEU A 108 1.59 -0.31 6.17
CA LEU A 108 2.21 -1.58 6.55
C LEU A 108 3.64 -1.66 5.99
N GLY A 109 4.62 -1.34 6.83
CA GLY A 109 6.02 -1.62 6.56
C GLY A 109 6.40 -3.05 6.97
N TYR A 110 7.68 -3.40 6.73
CA TYR A 110 8.24 -4.74 6.98
C TYR A 110 7.85 -5.32 8.35
N TRP A 111 8.19 -4.63 9.44
CA TRP A 111 7.97 -5.15 10.79
C TRP A 111 6.50 -5.32 11.14
N LYS A 112 5.67 -4.31 10.84
CA LYS A 112 4.23 -4.42 11.13
C LYS A 112 3.56 -5.58 10.39
N TYR A 113 3.91 -5.79 9.12
CA TYR A 113 3.33 -6.88 8.35
C TYR A 113 3.81 -8.25 8.85
N HIS A 114 5.11 -8.37 9.11
CA HIS A 114 5.70 -9.58 9.70
C HIS A 114 5.04 -9.94 11.04
N ASP A 115 4.88 -8.96 11.94
CA ASP A 115 4.22 -9.17 13.23
C ASP A 115 2.77 -9.67 13.07
N LEU A 116 2.00 -9.14 12.10
CA LEU A 116 0.65 -9.63 11.84
C LEU A 116 0.63 -11.09 11.37
N VAL A 117 1.53 -11.45 10.47
CA VAL A 117 1.65 -12.83 9.96
C VAL A 117 2.09 -13.78 11.06
N GLU A 118 3.12 -13.44 11.81
CA GLU A 118 3.67 -14.27 12.90
C GLU A 118 2.65 -14.53 14.01
N HIS A 119 1.85 -13.51 14.33
CA HIS A 119 0.80 -13.64 15.35
C HIS A 119 -0.52 -14.18 14.81
N GLY A 120 -0.54 -14.64 13.54
CA GLY A 120 -1.64 -15.41 12.97
C GLY A 120 -2.88 -14.59 12.64
N ALA A 121 -2.73 -13.31 12.28
CA ALA A 121 -3.77 -12.55 11.64
C ALA A 121 -4.19 -13.24 10.34
N VAL A 122 -5.46 -13.13 9.96
CA VAL A 122 -6.01 -13.76 8.74
C VAL A 122 -6.32 -12.75 7.62
N GLY A 123 -6.23 -11.46 7.93
CA GLY A 123 -6.42 -10.36 7.01
C GLY A 123 -6.13 -9.02 7.70
N PHE A 124 -6.10 -7.94 6.94
CA PHE A 124 -5.86 -6.63 7.51
C PHE A 124 -6.67 -5.52 6.83
N ILE A 125 -6.93 -4.47 7.59
CA ILE A 125 -7.54 -3.23 7.11
C ILE A 125 -6.62 -2.10 7.57
N THR A 126 -6.12 -1.30 6.64
CA THR A 126 -5.38 -0.08 6.99
C THR A 126 -6.26 1.14 6.83
N PHE A 127 -5.93 2.18 7.56
CA PHE A 127 -6.50 3.50 7.37
C PHE A 127 -5.46 4.58 7.71
N ASP A 128 -5.61 5.73 7.11
CA ASP A 128 -4.92 6.96 7.51
C ASP A 128 -5.75 8.17 7.12
N GLY A 129 -5.17 9.32 7.36
CA GLY A 129 -5.81 10.59 7.08
C GLY A 129 -6.37 11.23 8.34
N ASN A 130 -6.96 12.38 8.14
CA ASN A 130 -7.51 13.20 9.22
C ASN A 130 -9.03 13.22 9.14
N ALA A 131 -9.69 12.75 10.18
CA ALA A 131 -11.16 12.75 10.28
C ALA A 131 -11.81 14.14 10.13
N ASN A 132 -11.04 15.21 10.23
CA ASN A 132 -11.52 16.58 10.05
C ASN A 132 -11.66 17.00 8.58
N TYR A 133 -11.06 16.25 7.64
CA TYR A 133 -11.24 16.50 6.22
C TYR A 133 -12.43 15.68 5.70
N ARG A 134 -13.38 16.36 5.05
CA ARG A 134 -14.66 15.75 4.64
C ARG A 134 -14.55 14.82 3.44
N ASP A 135 -13.62 15.07 2.54
CA ASP A 135 -13.50 14.41 1.25
C ASP A 135 -12.09 13.84 1.14
N PHE A 136 -11.88 12.67 1.75
CA PHE A 136 -10.66 11.91 1.58
C PHE A 136 -10.92 10.76 0.61
N ASP A 137 -10.24 10.80 -0.52
CA ASP A 137 -10.10 9.63 -1.37
C ASP A 137 -9.35 8.55 -0.60
N ILE A 138 -9.75 7.30 -0.82
CA ILE A 138 -9.05 6.17 -0.22
C ILE A 138 -7.75 5.96 -1.00
N ASP A 139 -6.62 6.07 -0.31
CA ASP A 139 -5.30 5.89 -0.92
C ASP A 139 -5.12 4.49 -1.51
N LYS A 140 -4.58 4.45 -2.71
CA LYS A 140 -4.12 3.20 -3.34
C LYS A 140 -2.80 2.79 -2.70
N ARG A 141 -2.79 1.67 -2.02
CA ARG A 141 -1.62 1.15 -1.30
C ARG A 141 -1.16 -0.19 -1.83
N GLU A 142 0.11 -0.50 -1.57
CA GLU A 142 0.71 -1.77 -1.95
C GLU A 142 1.69 -2.27 -0.89
N LEU A 143 1.82 -3.58 -0.78
CA LEU A 143 2.94 -4.20 -0.09
C LEU A 143 4.16 -4.16 -1.01
N ARG A 144 5.32 -3.91 -0.44
CA ARG A 144 6.57 -4.03 -1.20
C ARG A 144 7.01 -5.49 -1.22
N ALA A 145 7.66 -5.91 -2.31
CA ALA A 145 8.12 -7.29 -2.48
C ALA A 145 8.91 -7.81 -1.26
N PHE A 146 9.88 -7.03 -0.76
CA PHE A 146 10.68 -7.41 0.39
C PHE A 146 9.87 -7.57 1.69
N VAL A 147 8.70 -6.93 1.81
CA VAL A 147 7.79 -7.10 2.95
C VAL A 147 7.15 -8.49 2.93
N VAL A 148 6.72 -8.91 1.74
CA VAL A 148 6.13 -10.25 1.52
C VAL A 148 7.20 -11.34 1.69
N GLU A 149 8.39 -11.14 1.15
CA GLU A 149 9.52 -12.06 1.29
C GLU A 149 9.92 -12.26 2.76
N GLY A 150 10.00 -11.16 3.53
CA GLY A 150 10.29 -11.23 4.96
C GLY A 150 9.25 -11.98 5.77
N ALA A 151 8.01 -12.05 5.30
CA ALA A 151 6.93 -12.84 5.88
C ALA A 151 6.85 -14.27 5.28
N ASN A 152 7.96 -14.83 4.78
CA ASN A 152 8.03 -16.15 4.14
C ASN A 152 7.06 -16.33 2.97
N GLY A 153 6.77 -15.27 2.23
CA GLY A 153 5.84 -15.27 1.12
C GLY A 153 4.36 -15.32 1.52
N VAL A 154 4.04 -15.25 2.81
CA VAL A 154 2.64 -15.22 3.27
C VAL A 154 2.00 -13.91 2.86
N ARG A 155 0.83 -14.01 2.22
CA ARG A 155 0.03 -12.88 1.78
C ARG A 155 -1.35 -12.93 2.41
N LEU A 156 -1.67 -11.92 3.18
CA LEU A 156 -2.97 -11.77 3.84
C LEU A 156 -3.87 -10.89 2.96
N PRO A 157 -5.14 -11.26 2.71
CA PRO A 157 -6.09 -10.36 2.09
C PRO A 157 -6.17 -9.03 2.88
N GLY A 158 -6.07 -7.92 2.16
CA GLY A 158 -6.03 -6.61 2.82
C GLY A 158 -6.62 -5.48 2.00
N VAL A 159 -7.20 -4.53 2.71
CA VAL A 159 -7.79 -3.33 2.11
C VAL A 159 -7.39 -2.07 2.86
N ASN A 160 -7.46 -0.94 2.18
CA ASN A 160 -7.33 0.38 2.79
C ASN A 160 -8.70 1.07 2.80
N ILE A 161 -9.00 1.79 3.88
CA ILE A 161 -10.23 2.57 4.05
C ILE A 161 -9.91 3.99 4.50
N ASN A 162 -10.86 4.89 4.44
CA ASN A 162 -10.67 6.23 5.01
C ASN A 162 -10.82 6.21 6.55
N ALA A 163 -10.20 7.20 7.21
CA ALA A 163 -10.24 7.34 8.67
C ALA A 163 -11.68 7.47 9.22
N LYS A 164 -12.60 8.07 8.48
CA LYS A 164 -13.99 8.24 8.89
C LYS A 164 -14.71 6.88 9.02
N SER A 165 -14.49 5.98 8.05
CA SER A 165 -15.01 4.62 8.10
C SER A 165 -14.39 3.83 9.26
N ALA A 166 -13.07 3.93 9.46
CA ALA A 166 -12.40 3.27 10.58
C ALA A 166 -12.96 3.73 11.94
N ILE A 167 -13.15 5.04 12.12
CA ILE A 167 -13.75 5.60 13.34
C ILE A 167 -15.18 5.09 13.53
N ALA A 168 -15.98 5.02 12.46
CA ALA A 168 -17.34 4.49 12.52
C ALA A 168 -17.35 3.02 12.96
N MET A 169 -16.47 2.18 12.38
CA MET A 169 -16.35 0.76 12.76
C MET A 169 -16.01 0.60 14.25
N VAL A 170 -15.06 1.38 14.76
CA VAL A 170 -14.67 1.35 16.19
C VAL A 170 -15.80 1.83 17.10
N LYS A 171 -16.46 2.96 16.75
CA LYS A 171 -17.58 3.51 17.54
C LYS A 171 -18.78 2.57 17.57
N ASN A 172 -19.10 1.93 16.46
CA ASN A 172 -20.19 0.98 16.35
C ASN A 172 -19.86 -0.40 16.95
N ARG A 173 -18.62 -0.58 17.42
CA ARG A 173 -18.14 -1.86 17.95
C ARG A 173 -18.33 -3.00 16.97
N THR A 174 -17.98 -2.76 15.71
CA THR A 174 -18.05 -3.77 14.64
C THR A 174 -17.39 -5.06 15.11
N LYS A 175 -18.11 -6.18 14.98
CA LYS A 175 -17.66 -7.48 15.49
C LYS A 175 -17.01 -8.32 14.41
N THR A 176 -17.64 -8.40 13.24
CA THR A 176 -17.23 -9.26 12.14
C THR A 176 -17.02 -8.47 10.88
N VAL A 177 -15.98 -8.77 10.17
CA VAL A 177 -15.70 -8.18 8.86
C VAL A 177 -15.38 -9.27 7.86
N LYS A 178 -15.74 -9.02 6.60
CA LYS A 178 -15.44 -9.88 5.48
C LYS A 178 -14.70 -9.07 4.42
N ILE A 179 -13.53 -9.55 4.03
CA ILE A 179 -12.73 -9.01 2.92
C ILE A 179 -12.82 -9.98 1.75
N THR A 180 -13.15 -9.49 0.57
CA THR A 180 -12.97 -10.21 -0.68
C THR A 180 -12.06 -9.39 -1.57
N LEU A 181 -10.92 -9.96 -1.98
CA LEU A 181 -9.91 -9.29 -2.79
C LEU A 181 -9.53 -10.18 -3.97
N SER A 182 -9.61 -9.63 -5.18
CA SER A 182 -9.12 -10.27 -6.41
C SER A 182 -8.11 -9.35 -7.07
N GLN A 183 -6.92 -9.88 -7.36
CA GLN A 183 -5.82 -9.15 -7.96
C GLN A 183 -5.24 -9.92 -9.14
N GLU A 184 -4.75 -9.19 -10.12
CA GLU A 184 -3.92 -9.71 -11.20
C GLU A 184 -2.49 -9.24 -10.96
N GLU A 185 -1.57 -10.19 -10.82
CA GLU A 185 -0.16 -9.94 -10.62
C GLU A 185 0.59 -9.99 -11.95
N TYR A 186 1.56 -9.10 -12.13
CA TYR A 186 2.40 -9.05 -13.31
C TYR A 186 3.78 -8.50 -12.98
N THR A 187 4.74 -8.70 -13.86
CA THR A 187 6.06 -8.08 -13.77
C THR A 187 6.10 -6.85 -14.67
N ALA A 188 6.56 -5.74 -14.14
CA ALA A 188 6.82 -4.52 -14.88
C ALA A 188 8.31 -4.17 -14.82
N GLN A 189 8.77 -3.29 -15.70
CA GLN A 189 10.14 -2.75 -15.63
C GLN A 189 10.14 -1.37 -14.99
N SER A 190 11.00 -1.17 -14.03
CA SER A 190 11.35 0.12 -13.44
C SER A 190 12.79 0.48 -13.80
N HIS A 191 13.21 1.73 -13.58
CA HIS A 191 14.49 2.22 -14.09
C HIS A 191 15.28 2.97 -13.03
N ASN A 192 16.54 2.63 -12.91
CA ASN A 192 17.55 3.49 -12.28
C ASN A 192 18.09 4.46 -13.32
N VAL A 193 18.37 5.70 -12.92
CA VAL A 193 19.14 6.65 -13.71
C VAL A 193 20.53 6.74 -13.10
N ILE A 194 21.53 6.28 -13.82
CA ILE A 194 22.92 6.17 -13.35
C ILE A 194 23.85 7.07 -14.16
N LEU A 195 24.92 7.52 -13.51
CA LEU A 195 26.00 8.33 -14.07
C LEU A 195 27.30 7.53 -14.09
#